data_142c11f1e412d11ea4e68d2617d613cd
#
_entry.id   142c11f1e412d11ea4e68d2617d613cd
#
_cell.length_a   1.000
_cell.length_b   1.000
_cell.length_c   1.000
_cell.angle_alpha   90.00
_cell.angle_beta   90.00
_cell.angle_gamma   90.00
#
_symmetry.space_group_name_H-M   'P 1'
#
loop_
_entity.id
_entity.type
_entity.pdbx_description
1 polymer ?
#
loop_
_entity_poly.entity_id
_entity_poly.type
_entity_poly.pdbx_seq_one_letter_code
_entity_poly.pdbx_strand_id
1 'polypeptide(L)'
;MSKISVSEKAQEYFLNIISTQKMEGLAIRLTATNVGTPGVQCGILYCPKEYITPHDEHFQMKGFEIVIDSSVSEYLDDSIIDLTKNEENGEDLLTFHAPNLNKQDLPPDATLFDKLKKFIDSTVSPSLASHGGAVELVEVTDDGVVKVKFQGGCLGCSMVGLTLKEGIQTQLNQAFPGMIKDVVDVTEHQVTDQTYG
;
A
#
# COMPACT_ATOMS: atom_id res chain seq x y z
N MET A 1 -21.29 -3.83 -2.22
CA MET A 1 -20.89 -4.02 -3.62
C MET A 1 -20.06 -2.81 -4.00
N SER A 2 -18.80 -3.04 -4.25
CA SER A 2 -17.87 -1.99 -4.70
C SER A 2 -18.42 -1.32 -5.95
N LYS A 3 -18.42 -0.01 -5.97
CA LYS A 3 -18.93 0.78 -7.08
C LYS A 3 -17.81 1.64 -7.68
N ILE A 4 -17.49 1.36 -8.94
CA ILE A 4 -16.52 2.16 -9.70
C ILE A 4 -17.25 2.81 -10.86
N SER A 5 -17.07 4.10 -10.99
CA SER A 5 -17.65 4.90 -12.07
C SER A 5 -16.56 5.31 -13.05
N VAL A 6 -16.75 4.98 -14.33
CA VAL A 6 -15.83 5.37 -15.40
C VAL A 6 -16.65 6.14 -16.44
N SER A 7 -16.26 7.37 -16.72
CA SER A 7 -16.96 8.19 -17.72
C SER A 7 -16.88 7.55 -19.12
N GLU A 8 -17.82 7.87 -20.00
CA GLU A 8 -17.81 7.34 -21.37
C GLU A 8 -16.52 7.69 -22.12
N LYS A 9 -16.02 8.89 -21.94
CA LYS A 9 -14.75 9.34 -22.53
C LYS A 9 -13.55 8.55 -22.03
N ALA A 10 -13.49 8.27 -20.73
CA ALA A 10 -12.43 7.45 -20.15
C ALA A 10 -12.53 5.99 -20.62
N GLN A 11 -13.74 5.44 -20.78
CA GLN A 11 -13.92 4.11 -21.34
C GLN A 11 -13.46 4.03 -22.80
N GLU A 12 -13.79 4.99 -23.64
CA GLU A 12 -13.31 5.08 -25.02
C GLU A 12 -11.79 5.20 -25.09
N TYR A 13 -11.20 5.99 -24.23
CA TYR A 13 -9.74 6.14 -24.09
C TYR A 13 -9.07 4.81 -23.76
N PHE A 14 -9.57 4.07 -22.76
CA PHE A 14 -9.03 2.75 -22.41
C PHE A 14 -9.20 1.74 -23.56
N LEU A 15 -10.36 1.69 -24.20
CA LEU A 15 -10.59 0.81 -25.34
C LEU A 15 -9.61 1.10 -26.49
N ASN A 16 -9.36 2.35 -26.80
CA ASN A 16 -8.40 2.73 -27.83
C ASN A 16 -6.98 2.23 -27.48
N ILE A 17 -6.53 2.44 -26.25
CA ILE A 17 -5.22 1.97 -25.81
C ILE A 17 -5.15 0.44 -25.83
N ILE A 18 -6.12 -0.26 -25.25
CA ILE A 18 -6.18 -1.74 -25.24
C ILE A 18 -6.12 -2.29 -26.67
N SER A 19 -6.86 -1.69 -27.62
CA SER A 19 -6.86 -2.13 -29.02
C SER A 19 -5.50 -1.94 -29.71
N THR A 20 -4.75 -0.89 -29.33
CA THR A 20 -3.42 -0.60 -29.90
C THR A 20 -2.33 -1.51 -29.36
N GLN A 21 -2.47 -2.00 -28.12
CA GLN A 21 -1.49 -2.89 -27.48
C GLN A 21 -1.48 -4.32 -28.05
N LYS A 22 -2.51 -4.72 -28.83
CA LYS A 22 -2.63 -6.06 -29.44
C LYS A 22 -2.48 -7.22 -28.43
N MET A 23 -2.80 -7.00 -27.17
CA MET A 23 -2.75 -8.01 -26.11
C MET A 23 -4.18 -8.48 -25.82
N GLU A 24 -4.44 -9.77 -26.03
CA GLU A 24 -5.74 -10.35 -25.69
C GLU A 24 -5.94 -10.43 -24.17
N GLY A 25 -7.12 -10.00 -23.71
CA GLY A 25 -7.48 -10.07 -22.29
C GLY A 25 -6.75 -9.04 -21.41
N LEU A 26 -6.29 -7.94 -22.00
CA LEU A 26 -5.71 -6.84 -21.23
C LEU A 26 -6.80 -6.13 -20.41
N ALA A 27 -6.65 -6.16 -19.08
CA ALA A 27 -7.51 -5.46 -18.14
C ALA A 27 -6.88 -4.15 -17.66
N ILE A 28 -7.67 -3.32 -17.01
CA ILE A 28 -7.20 -2.15 -16.26
C ILE A 28 -7.16 -2.51 -14.79
N ARG A 29 -6.00 -2.39 -14.15
CA ARG A 29 -5.86 -2.61 -12.70
C ARG A 29 -5.87 -1.28 -11.97
N LEU A 30 -6.77 -1.13 -11.01
CA LEU A 30 -6.68 -0.06 -10.03
C LEU A 30 -5.85 -0.53 -8.84
N THR A 31 -4.95 0.33 -8.40
CA THR A 31 -4.05 0.05 -7.28
C THR A 31 -4.18 1.10 -6.20
N ALA A 32 -3.99 0.69 -4.97
CA ALA A 32 -3.81 1.59 -3.83
C ALA A 32 -2.74 1.04 -2.90
N THR A 33 -1.90 1.92 -2.37
CA THR A 33 -0.85 1.58 -1.40
C THR A 33 -0.88 2.56 -0.25
N ASN A 34 -0.41 2.14 0.93
CA ASN A 34 -0.45 2.93 2.16
C ASN A 34 -1.86 3.48 2.48
N VAL A 35 -2.89 2.68 2.18
CA VAL A 35 -4.29 3.07 2.41
C VAL A 35 -4.54 3.42 3.88
N GLY A 36 -5.39 4.41 4.12
CA GLY A 36 -5.68 4.90 5.47
C GLY A 36 -4.53 5.69 6.13
N THR A 37 -3.50 6.05 5.39
CA THR A 37 -2.37 6.86 5.90
C THR A 37 -2.18 8.15 5.10
N PRO A 38 -1.47 9.16 5.66
CA PRO A 38 -1.18 10.39 4.92
C PRO A 38 -0.35 10.19 3.64
N GLY A 39 0.39 9.08 3.54
CA GLY A 39 1.21 8.74 2.38
C GLY A 39 0.49 7.84 1.36
N VAL A 40 -0.84 7.80 1.38
CA VAL A 40 -1.62 6.97 0.45
C VAL A 40 -1.35 7.35 -1.01
N GLN A 41 -1.22 6.35 -1.84
CA GLN A 41 -1.09 6.49 -3.28
C GLN A 41 -2.09 5.57 -3.98
N CYS A 42 -2.63 6.03 -5.09
CA CYS A 42 -3.46 5.21 -5.97
C CYS A 42 -3.02 5.37 -7.42
N GLY A 43 -3.35 4.41 -8.26
CA GLY A 43 -2.93 4.42 -9.65
C GLY A 43 -3.77 3.52 -10.54
N ILE A 44 -3.55 3.70 -11.84
CA ILE A 44 -4.17 2.93 -12.91
C ILE A 44 -3.05 2.27 -13.70
N LEU A 45 -3.10 0.95 -13.85
CA LEU A 45 -2.11 0.16 -14.57
C LEU A 45 -2.79 -0.72 -15.63
N TYR A 46 -2.07 -1.04 -16.70
CA TYR A 46 -2.47 -2.10 -17.61
C TYR A 46 -2.11 -3.45 -17.01
N CYS A 47 -3.07 -4.38 -16.98
CA CYS A 47 -2.90 -5.69 -16.37
C CYS A 47 -3.12 -6.79 -17.42
N PRO A 48 -2.03 -7.38 -17.94
CA PRO A 48 -2.14 -8.58 -18.76
C PRO A 48 -2.82 -9.72 -18.00
N LYS A 49 -3.53 -10.58 -18.73
CA LYS A 49 -4.36 -11.65 -18.15
C LYS A 49 -3.59 -12.58 -17.22
N GLU A 50 -2.33 -12.83 -17.48
CA GLU A 50 -1.45 -13.68 -16.67
C GLU A 50 -1.14 -13.12 -15.27
N TYR A 51 -1.36 -11.82 -15.05
CA TYR A 51 -1.19 -11.17 -13.73
C TYR A 51 -2.49 -11.00 -12.94
N ILE A 52 -3.62 -11.44 -13.52
CA ILE A 52 -4.90 -11.46 -12.81
C ILE A 52 -4.93 -12.69 -11.91
N THR A 53 -5.23 -12.49 -10.65
CA THR A 53 -5.22 -13.53 -9.61
C THR A 53 -6.65 -13.87 -9.16
N PRO A 54 -6.87 -15.04 -8.52
CA PRO A 54 -8.16 -15.38 -7.94
C PRO A 54 -8.64 -14.45 -6.81
N HIS A 55 -7.75 -13.61 -6.29
CA HIS A 55 -8.04 -12.62 -5.25
C HIS A 55 -8.49 -11.27 -5.81
N ASP A 56 -8.44 -11.11 -7.13
CA ASP A 56 -8.89 -9.87 -7.76
C ASP A 56 -10.42 -9.84 -7.87
N GLU A 57 -11.01 -8.70 -7.55
CA GLU A 57 -12.40 -8.39 -7.87
C GLU A 57 -12.49 -7.87 -9.30
N HIS A 58 -13.53 -8.27 -10.03
CA HIS A 58 -13.72 -8.00 -11.44
C HIS A 58 -14.90 -7.06 -11.66
N PHE A 59 -14.69 -5.98 -12.37
CA PHE A 59 -15.71 -5.00 -12.75
C PHE A 59 -15.81 -4.91 -14.27
N GLN A 60 -16.91 -5.42 -14.81
CA GLN A 60 -17.13 -5.44 -16.25
C GLN A 60 -17.51 -4.06 -16.78
N MET A 61 -16.74 -3.54 -17.73
CA MET A 61 -17.00 -2.30 -18.46
C MET A 61 -17.45 -2.59 -19.91
N LYS A 62 -17.69 -1.54 -20.70
CA LYS A 62 -18.02 -1.71 -22.13
C LYS A 62 -16.77 -2.15 -22.90
N GLY A 63 -16.59 -3.48 -23.09
CA GLY A 63 -15.51 -4.05 -23.92
C GLY A 63 -14.15 -4.25 -23.24
N PHE A 64 -14.04 -3.99 -21.94
CA PHE A 64 -12.88 -4.33 -21.11
C PHE A 64 -13.31 -4.58 -19.67
N GLU A 65 -12.40 -5.01 -18.83
CA GLU A 65 -12.64 -5.15 -17.40
C GLU A 65 -11.65 -4.33 -16.56
N ILE A 66 -12.11 -3.95 -15.38
CA ILE A 66 -11.27 -3.40 -14.32
C ILE A 66 -11.07 -4.48 -13.27
N VAL A 67 -9.85 -4.63 -12.78
CA VAL A 67 -9.51 -5.57 -11.72
C VAL A 67 -8.89 -4.84 -10.52
N ILE A 68 -9.24 -5.28 -9.33
CA ILE A 68 -8.77 -4.71 -8.07
C ILE A 68 -8.44 -5.85 -7.11
N ASP A 69 -7.29 -5.81 -6.48
CA ASP A 69 -6.98 -6.74 -5.39
C ASP A 69 -7.97 -6.55 -4.23
N SER A 70 -8.57 -7.65 -3.76
CA SER A 70 -9.60 -7.61 -2.73
C SER A 70 -9.13 -6.98 -1.42
N SER A 71 -7.82 -6.99 -1.14
CA SER A 71 -7.25 -6.36 0.07
C SER A 71 -7.35 -4.83 0.10
N VAL A 72 -7.51 -4.20 -1.07
CA VAL A 72 -7.63 -2.74 -1.20
C VAL A 72 -8.95 -2.29 -1.83
N SER A 73 -9.82 -3.23 -2.17
CA SER A 73 -11.09 -2.96 -2.86
C SER A 73 -11.98 -1.97 -2.12
N GLU A 74 -12.14 -2.12 -0.79
CA GLU A 74 -12.98 -1.21 0.02
C GLU A 74 -12.49 0.25 0.02
N TYR A 75 -11.18 0.47 -0.15
CA TYR A 75 -10.58 1.80 -0.22
C TYR A 75 -10.77 2.45 -1.59
N LEU A 76 -11.06 1.64 -2.60
CA LEU A 76 -11.33 2.07 -3.97
C LEU A 76 -12.82 2.10 -4.30
N ASP A 77 -13.70 1.81 -3.32
CA ASP A 77 -15.14 2.00 -3.46
C ASP A 77 -15.49 3.45 -3.79
N ASP A 78 -16.53 3.63 -4.59
CA ASP A 78 -17.02 4.91 -5.08
C ASP A 78 -15.98 5.72 -5.87
N SER A 79 -14.94 5.07 -6.39
CA SER A 79 -13.95 5.72 -7.25
C SER A 79 -14.58 6.20 -8.56
N ILE A 80 -14.09 7.35 -9.01
CA ILE A 80 -14.49 7.99 -10.26
C ILE A 80 -13.26 8.17 -11.15
N ILE A 81 -13.33 7.61 -12.36
CA ILE A 81 -12.32 7.79 -13.40
C ILE A 81 -12.93 8.60 -14.53
N ASP A 82 -12.32 9.72 -14.86
CA ASP A 82 -12.79 10.62 -15.92
C ASP A 82 -11.63 11.04 -16.82
N LEU A 83 -11.98 11.41 -18.06
CA LEU A 83 -11.06 12.00 -19.03
C LEU A 83 -11.45 13.45 -19.25
N THR A 84 -10.63 14.36 -18.77
CA THR A 84 -10.82 15.81 -18.89
C THR A 84 -9.75 16.40 -19.80
N LYS A 85 -9.87 17.69 -20.10
CA LYS A 85 -8.82 18.43 -20.80
C LYS A 85 -8.01 19.23 -19.81
N ASN A 86 -6.68 19.14 -19.93
CA ASN A 86 -5.79 20.03 -19.21
C ASN A 86 -6.01 21.47 -19.72
N GLU A 87 -6.30 22.40 -18.82
CA GLU A 87 -6.61 23.79 -19.16
C GLU A 87 -5.41 24.56 -19.72
N GLU A 88 -4.17 24.12 -19.40
CA GLU A 88 -2.96 24.82 -19.81
C GLU A 88 -2.50 24.44 -21.22
N ASN A 89 -2.58 23.16 -21.59
CA ASN A 89 -2.04 22.67 -22.86
C ASN A 89 -3.08 21.98 -23.77
N GLY A 90 -4.34 21.83 -23.30
CA GLY A 90 -5.42 21.20 -24.04
C GLY A 90 -5.29 19.69 -24.25
N GLU A 91 -4.29 19.04 -23.63
CA GLU A 91 -4.11 17.60 -23.70
C GLU A 91 -5.14 16.85 -22.86
N ASP A 92 -5.41 15.61 -23.22
CA ASP A 92 -6.28 14.73 -22.47
C ASP A 92 -5.62 14.35 -21.13
N LEU A 93 -6.35 14.61 -20.04
CA LEU A 93 -5.92 14.31 -18.67
C LEU A 93 -6.86 13.25 -18.07
N LEU A 94 -6.32 12.06 -17.81
CA LEU A 94 -7.04 11.03 -17.08
C LEU A 94 -7.01 11.37 -15.59
N THR A 95 -8.18 11.57 -14.99
CA THR A 95 -8.32 11.85 -13.56
C THR A 95 -8.87 10.63 -12.84
N PHE A 96 -8.31 10.35 -11.68
CA PHE A 96 -8.73 9.26 -10.80
C PHE A 96 -9.00 9.80 -9.40
N HIS A 97 -10.25 9.84 -9.01
CA HIS A 97 -10.69 10.26 -7.69
C HIS A 97 -11.19 9.05 -6.89
N ALA A 98 -10.56 8.74 -5.77
CA ALA A 98 -10.93 7.65 -4.87
C ALA A 98 -11.18 8.22 -3.47
N PRO A 99 -12.44 8.48 -3.10
CA PRO A 99 -12.79 9.21 -1.87
C PRO A 99 -12.48 8.43 -0.59
N ASN A 100 -12.43 7.11 -0.67
CA ASN A 100 -12.27 6.22 0.49
C ASN A 100 -10.81 5.85 0.79
N LEU A 101 -9.82 6.35 0.04
CA LEU A 101 -8.39 6.00 0.22
C LEU A 101 -7.87 6.25 1.64
N ASN A 102 -8.38 7.28 2.30
CA ASN A 102 -8.00 7.65 3.67
C ASN A 102 -8.98 7.14 4.73
N LYS A 103 -9.91 6.24 4.35
CA LYS A 103 -10.83 5.64 5.31
C LYS A 103 -10.03 4.91 6.39
N GLN A 104 -10.17 5.36 7.61
CA GLN A 104 -9.53 4.73 8.78
C GLN A 104 -10.61 4.13 9.66
N ASP A 105 -10.44 2.86 10.04
CA ASP A 105 -11.25 2.22 11.10
C ASP A 105 -10.72 2.57 12.50
N LEU A 106 -10.15 3.76 12.64
CA LEU A 106 -9.65 4.29 13.89
C LEU A 106 -10.55 5.45 14.33
N PRO A 107 -10.71 5.64 15.64
CA PRO A 107 -11.48 6.77 16.16
C PRO A 107 -10.85 8.11 15.71
N PRO A 108 -11.66 9.19 15.60
CA PRO A 108 -11.17 10.49 15.10
C PRO A 108 -10.04 11.11 15.93
N ASP A 109 -9.93 10.72 17.22
CA ASP A 109 -8.90 11.14 18.18
C ASP A 109 -7.71 10.17 18.28
N ALA A 110 -7.62 9.21 17.37
CA ALA A 110 -6.51 8.24 17.34
C ALA A 110 -5.14 8.94 17.30
N THR A 111 -4.28 8.53 18.19
CA THR A 111 -2.90 9.05 18.31
C THR A 111 -2.03 8.59 17.14
N LEU A 112 -0.84 9.19 17.00
CA LEU A 112 0.16 8.71 16.04
C LEU A 112 0.57 7.25 16.36
N PHE A 113 0.63 6.89 17.63
CA PHE A 113 0.88 5.50 18.06
C PHE A 113 -0.17 4.54 17.52
N ASP A 114 -1.47 4.87 17.64
CA ASP A 114 -2.57 4.01 17.18
C ASP A 114 -2.52 3.81 15.66
N LYS A 115 -2.24 4.89 14.92
CA LYS A 115 -2.12 4.87 13.46
C LYS A 115 -0.93 4.03 12.99
N LEU A 116 0.22 4.21 13.63
CA LEU A 116 1.42 3.44 13.34
C LEU A 116 1.25 1.97 13.72
N LYS A 117 0.63 1.69 14.88
CA LYS A 117 0.34 0.33 15.31
C LYS A 117 -0.53 -0.39 14.29
N LYS A 118 -1.63 0.22 13.86
CA LYS A 118 -2.50 -0.35 12.83
C LYS A 118 -1.74 -0.61 11.53
N PHE A 119 -0.93 0.33 11.05
CA PHE A 119 -0.14 0.17 9.85
C PHE A 119 0.89 -0.96 9.97
N ILE A 120 1.59 -1.05 11.09
CA ILE A 120 2.55 -2.12 11.36
C ILE A 120 1.84 -3.47 11.39
N ASP A 121 0.71 -3.58 12.08
CA ASP A 121 -0.04 -4.84 12.21
C ASP A 121 -0.65 -5.30 10.87
N SER A 122 -1.12 -4.37 10.04
CA SER A 122 -1.80 -4.69 8.78
C SER A 122 -0.89 -4.81 7.56
N THR A 123 0.25 -4.14 7.56
CA THR A 123 1.12 -4.03 6.38
C THR A 123 2.52 -4.61 6.61
N VAL A 124 3.18 -4.24 7.72
CA VAL A 124 4.56 -4.64 7.99
C VAL A 124 4.62 -6.07 8.52
N SER A 125 3.81 -6.39 9.53
CA SER A 125 3.83 -7.71 10.19
C SER A 125 3.49 -8.87 9.26
N PRO A 126 2.52 -8.81 8.34
CA PRO A 126 2.27 -9.88 7.38
C PRO A 126 3.45 -10.15 6.45
N SER A 127 4.15 -9.09 6.03
CA SER A 127 5.37 -9.22 5.22
C SER A 127 6.48 -9.95 5.97
N LEU A 128 6.68 -9.64 7.25
CA LEU A 128 7.67 -10.32 8.10
C LEU A 128 7.27 -11.75 8.46
N ALA A 129 6.00 -12.02 8.65
CA ALA A 129 5.48 -13.35 8.98
C ALA A 129 5.78 -14.36 7.87
N SER A 130 5.82 -13.96 6.60
CA SER A 130 6.22 -14.80 5.48
C SER A 130 7.68 -15.31 5.59
N HIS A 131 8.50 -14.61 6.36
CA HIS A 131 9.90 -14.96 6.67
C HIS A 131 10.09 -15.49 8.11
N GLY A 132 8.98 -15.83 8.81
CA GLY A 132 9.01 -16.36 10.18
C GLY A 132 9.35 -15.31 11.25
N GLY A 133 9.30 -14.02 10.93
CA GLY A 133 9.54 -12.91 11.84
C GLY A 133 8.26 -12.18 12.22
N ALA A 134 8.36 -11.34 13.27
CA ALA A 134 7.32 -10.39 13.64
C ALA A 134 7.96 -9.11 14.19
N VAL A 135 7.20 -8.01 14.15
CA VAL A 135 7.58 -6.72 14.72
C VAL A 135 6.43 -6.20 15.60
N GLU A 136 6.78 -5.65 16.73
CA GLU A 136 5.86 -5.03 17.67
C GLU A 136 6.25 -3.56 17.87
N LEU A 137 5.27 -2.66 17.79
CA LEU A 137 5.44 -1.26 18.15
C LEU A 137 5.44 -1.12 19.68
N VAL A 138 6.53 -0.59 20.22
CA VAL A 138 6.70 -0.42 21.68
C VAL A 138 6.33 0.99 22.10
N GLU A 139 6.85 2.00 21.41
CA GLU A 139 6.69 3.40 21.79
C GLU A 139 6.85 4.31 20.57
N VAL A 140 6.17 5.43 20.59
CA VAL A 140 6.38 6.55 19.66
C VAL A 140 6.62 7.80 20.51
N THR A 141 7.79 8.39 20.35
CA THR A 141 8.14 9.61 21.10
C THR A 141 7.54 10.86 20.44
N ASP A 142 7.41 11.93 21.19
CA ASP A 142 6.85 13.21 20.71
C ASP A 142 7.66 13.83 19.56
N ASP A 143 8.95 13.51 19.46
CA ASP A 143 9.84 13.96 18.37
C ASP A 143 9.87 13.01 17.17
N GLY A 144 8.99 12.02 17.13
CA GLY A 144 8.80 11.12 15.98
C GLY A 144 9.77 9.94 15.91
N VAL A 145 10.40 9.55 17.02
CA VAL A 145 11.18 8.31 17.09
C VAL A 145 10.27 7.13 17.40
N VAL A 146 10.28 6.12 16.53
CA VAL A 146 9.47 4.90 16.63
C VAL A 146 10.33 3.78 17.21
N LYS A 147 9.97 3.26 18.38
CA LYS A 147 10.65 2.12 19.00
C LYS A 147 9.90 0.84 18.67
N VAL A 148 10.62 -0.10 18.10
CA VAL A 148 10.09 -1.42 17.71
C VAL A 148 10.87 -2.55 18.35
N LYS A 149 10.19 -3.67 18.54
CA LYS A 149 10.79 -4.92 19.04
C LYS A 149 10.56 -6.02 18.02
N PHE A 150 11.64 -6.68 17.61
CA PHE A 150 11.58 -7.83 16.71
C PHE A 150 11.41 -9.14 17.46
N GLN A 151 10.71 -10.10 16.83
CA GLN A 151 10.42 -11.41 17.38
C GLN A 151 10.62 -12.51 16.30
N GLY A 152 10.80 -13.75 16.75
CA GLY A 152 10.92 -14.90 15.86
C GLY A 152 12.24 -14.98 15.09
N GLY A 153 12.20 -15.33 13.81
CA GLY A 153 13.38 -15.51 12.96
C GLY A 153 14.25 -14.27 12.77
N CYS A 154 13.78 -13.10 13.17
CA CYS A 154 14.55 -11.85 13.12
C CYS A 154 15.58 -11.72 14.25
N LEU A 155 15.57 -12.60 15.27
CA LEU A 155 16.42 -12.51 16.47
C LEU A 155 17.87 -12.99 16.26
N GLY A 156 18.21 -13.59 15.12
CA GLY A 156 19.46 -14.35 14.97
C GLY A 156 20.55 -13.73 14.08
N CYS A 157 20.34 -12.57 13.48
CA CYS A 157 21.28 -12.09 12.47
C CYS A 157 21.52 -10.58 12.58
N SER A 158 22.66 -10.19 13.12
CA SER A 158 23.03 -8.77 13.32
C SER A 158 23.06 -7.95 12.02
N MET A 159 23.28 -8.56 10.85
CA MET A 159 23.21 -7.89 9.54
C MET A 159 21.78 -7.81 9.00
N VAL A 160 20.90 -8.76 9.32
CA VAL A 160 19.48 -8.74 8.93
C VAL A 160 18.72 -7.67 9.71
N GLY A 161 19.08 -7.43 10.97
CA GLY A 161 18.47 -6.41 11.81
C GLY A 161 18.60 -4.98 11.23
N LEU A 162 19.76 -4.63 10.68
CA LEU A 162 19.98 -3.32 10.09
C LEU A 162 19.14 -3.13 8.80
N THR A 163 19.21 -4.08 7.89
CA THR A 163 18.44 -4.06 6.63
C THR A 163 16.93 -4.06 6.87
N LEU A 164 16.49 -4.81 7.88
CA LEU A 164 15.08 -4.87 8.27
C LEU A 164 14.60 -3.54 8.89
N LYS A 165 15.41 -2.95 9.78
CA LYS A 165 15.17 -1.62 10.34
C LYS A 165 15.04 -0.57 9.23
N GLU A 166 15.97 -0.52 8.30
CA GLU A 166 15.97 0.41 7.17
C GLU A 166 14.75 0.19 6.26
N GLY A 167 14.36 -1.06 6.03
CA GLY A 167 13.16 -1.41 5.27
C GLY A 167 11.89 -0.92 5.94
N ILE A 168 11.74 -1.13 7.25
CA ILE A 168 10.60 -0.64 8.04
C ILE A 168 10.59 0.89 8.09
N GLN A 169 11.73 1.52 8.32
CA GLN A 169 11.85 2.98 8.34
C GLN A 169 11.42 3.59 7.00
N THR A 170 11.81 2.96 5.89
CA THR A 170 11.39 3.39 4.54
C THR A 170 9.88 3.29 4.37
N GLN A 171 9.27 2.16 4.75
CA GLN A 171 7.82 1.98 4.66
C GLN A 171 7.05 2.97 5.54
N LEU A 172 7.51 3.19 6.78
CA LEU A 172 6.90 4.15 7.69
C LEU A 172 7.02 5.59 7.17
N ASN A 173 8.16 5.97 6.59
CA ASN A 173 8.34 7.30 6.00
C ASN A 173 7.48 7.52 4.76
N GLN A 174 7.23 6.46 3.97
CA GLN A 174 6.31 6.52 2.83
C GLN A 174 4.85 6.65 3.27
N ALA A 175 4.45 5.90 4.30
CA ALA A 175 3.09 5.94 4.82
C ALA A 175 2.80 7.21 5.64
N PHE A 176 3.78 7.73 6.39
CA PHE A 176 3.66 8.87 7.28
C PHE A 176 4.73 9.93 7.00
N PRO A 177 4.71 10.58 5.81
CA PRO A 177 5.75 11.50 5.39
C PRO A 177 5.91 12.67 6.37
N GLY A 178 7.16 12.90 6.81
CA GLY A 178 7.51 13.99 7.72
C GLY A 178 7.13 13.78 9.20
N MET A 179 6.48 12.65 9.54
CA MET A 179 6.06 12.34 10.92
C MET A 179 7.05 11.44 11.66
N ILE A 180 7.89 10.69 10.92
CA ILE A 180 8.85 9.73 11.47
C ILE A 180 10.26 10.28 11.31
N LYS A 181 10.97 10.38 12.42
CA LYS A 181 12.36 10.85 12.45
C LYS A 181 13.35 9.70 12.37
N ASP A 182 13.13 8.65 13.15
CA ASP A 182 13.97 7.46 13.19
C ASP A 182 13.17 6.25 13.67
N VAL A 183 13.67 5.05 13.36
CA VAL A 183 13.17 3.79 13.90
C VAL A 183 14.27 3.16 14.73
N VAL A 184 13.99 2.83 15.98
CA VAL A 184 14.94 2.26 16.93
C VAL A 184 14.50 0.84 17.30
N ASP A 185 15.40 -0.11 17.11
CA ASP A 185 15.23 -1.47 17.60
C ASP A 185 15.58 -1.53 19.10
N VAL A 186 14.59 -1.91 19.91
CA VAL A 186 14.75 -2.11 21.36
C VAL A 186 14.70 -3.58 21.74
N THR A 187 14.94 -4.47 20.80
CA THR A 187 14.99 -5.92 21.04
C THR A 187 16.19 -6.26 21.94
N GLU A 188 15.95 -6.99 23.02
CA GLU A 188 17.03 -7.53 23.84
C GLU A 188 17.71 -8.68 23.06
N HIS A 189 18.84 -8.40 22.44
CA HIS A 189 19.70 -9.43 21.86
C HIS A 189 20.38 -10.17 23.00
N GLN A 190 20.00 -11.43 23.26
CA GLN A 190 20.78 -12.30 24.14
C GLN A 190 22.13 -12.56 23.47
N VAL A 191 23.16 -11.90 23.94
CA VAL A 191 24.54 -12.26 23.63
C VAL A 191 24.80 -13.60 24.33
N THR A 192 24.66 -14.70 23.58
CA THR A 192 25.19 -15.98 24.08
C THR A 192 26.70 -15.89 24.03
N ASP A 193 27.26 -15.55 25.18
CA ASP A 193 28.70 -15.63 25.44
C ASP A 193 29.10 -17.12 25.43
N GLN A 194 29.42 -17.63 24.24
CA GLN A 194 30.14 -18.93 24.15
C GLN A 194 31.61 -18.63 24.42
N THR A 195 31.95 -18.58 25.70
CA THR A 195 33.31 -18.71 26.19
C THR A 195 33.83 -20.08 25.78
N TYR A 196 34.69 -20.11 24.76
CA TYR A 196 35.58 -21.24 24.56
C TYR A 196 36.61 -21.23 25.71
N GLY A 197 36.48 -22.20 26.63
CA GLY A 197 37.53 -22.61 27.53
C GLY A 197 38.37 -23.71 26.88
#